data_06ddd0595c06d9da9f555733e5eecd38
#
_entry.id   06ddd0595c06d9da9f555733e5eecd38
#
_cell.length_a   1.000
_cell.length_b   1.000
_cell.length_c   1.000
_cell.angle_alpha   90.00
_cell.angle_beta   90.00
_cell.angle_gamma   90.00
#
_symmetry.space_group_name_H-M   'P 1'
#
loop_
_entity.id
_entity.type
_entity.pdbx_description
1 polymer ?
#
loop_
_entity_poly.entity_id
_entity_poly.type
_entity_poly.pdbx_seq_one_letter_code
_entity_poly.pdbx_strand_id
1 'polypeptide(L)'
;MRAVRVGVLAVVFLTAAPPNRLTAQDSQFGIRGLGTPGKSESVRARSTGGAFAPFDPFSPLIEASLADVRRMSAGVTSGTSWRSIDAGAGTSTLRATRFPALVIAGPLSRRIVIGGGFATYLDRTFGVITHDTIDLRGVPQPITDEITSDGAVSDLRVAAATRLSRLAVGLGFHLITGSSRVIATRRFADTLNYRTSSARDEVAYGGAGGSVSALLDVRHDVRFAGWFRSDSKLRADIGGRTVAENDLPTSYGAGVLWRAGAQAGIAGSVAWQKWAGAGQNAHDTFNWSAGAELGSAGALFRFGVRGGQLAFSVGTTPTEFGYSAGLGRQFSGGRGRLDLGLERLERKGSGLTERVWTFLLGLTVRP
;
A
#
# COMPACT_ATOMS: atom_id res chain seq x y z
N MET A 1 -37.96 25.62 3.17
CA MET A 1 -37.09 24.83 4.02
C MET A 1 -35.80 24.57 3.27
N ARG A 2 -34.73 25.33 3.53
CA ARG A 2 -33.42 25.15 2.90
C ARG A 2 -32.66 24.06 3.68
N ALA A 3 -32.45 22.91 3.07
CA ALA A 3 -31.62 21.88 3.61
C ALA A 3 -30.17 22.41 3.74
N VAL A 4 -29.66 22.49 4.97
CA VAL A 4 -28.29 22.82 5.28
C VAL A 4 -27.45 21.61 4.83
N ARG A 5 -26.78 21.73 3.68
CA ARG A 5 -25.71 20.82 3.27
C ARG A 5 -24.48 21.14 4.13
N VAL A 6 -24.38 20.47 5.26
CA VAL A 6 -23.15 20.45 6.05
C VAL A 6 -22.16 19.58 5.28
N GLY A 7 -21.29 20.24 4.55
CA GLY A 7 -20.25 19.56 3.78
C GLY A 7 -19.29 18.78 4.71
N VAL A 8 -19.03 17.55 4.35
CA VAL A 8 -18.11 16.59 5.00
C VAL A 8 -16.64 17.09 5.02
N LEU A 9 -16.39 18.33 4.63
CA LEU A 9 -15.06 18.96 4.73
C LEU A 9 -14.52 19.05 6.17
N ALA A 10 -15.38 18.87 7.20
CA ALA A 10 -14.97 18.85 8.61
C ALA A 10 -14.16 17.61 9.04
N VAL A 11 -14.07 16.58 8.20
CA VAL A 11 -13.31 15.35 8.52
C VAL A 11 -11.79 15.55 8.48
N VAL A 12 -11.29 16.61 7.86
CA VAL A 12 -9.85 16.88 7.76
C VAL A 12 -9.28 17.52 9.03
N PHE A 13 -10.12 18.08 9.92
CA PHE A 13 -9.68 18.79 11.13
C PHE A 13 -10.19 18.16 12.43
N LEU A 14 -9.89 16.89 12.66
CA LEU A 14 -9.92 16.35 14.01
C LEU A 14 -8.66 16.82 14.76
N THR A 15 -8.73 18.05 15.28
CA THR A 15 -7.80 18.54 16.31
C THR A 15 -7.92 17.67 17.54
N ALA A 16 -6.77 17.37 18.13
CA ALA A 16 -6.55 16.49 19.27
C ALA A 16 -7.52 16.76 20.45
N ALA A 17 -8.63 16.03 20.48
CA ALA A 17 -9.31 15.74 21.75
C ALA A 17 -8.70 14.46 22.34
N PRO A 18 -8.60 14.34 23.69
CA PRO A 18 -8.08 13.13 24.30
C PRO A 18 -8.93 11.92 23.92
N PRO A 19 -8.34 10.72 23.79
CA PRO A 19 -9.02 9.57 23.22
C PRO A 19 -10.08 9.02 24.17
N ASN A 20 -11.30 9.45 24.00
CA ASN A 20 -12.45 8.72 24.52
C ASN A 20 -12.63 7.46 23.67
N ARG A 21 -12.40 6.30 24.27
CA ARG A 21 -12.60 4.91 23.77
C ARG A 21 -12.86 4.80 22.26
N LEU A 22 -11.81 4.74 21.48
CA LEU A 22 -11.87 4.47 20.05
C LEU A 22 -11.99 2.95 19.85
N THR A 23 -13.14 2.48 19.41
CA THR A 23 -13.26 1.13 18.85
C THR A 23 -13.04 1.25 17.34
N ALA A 24 -11.85 0.88 16.89
CA ALA A 24 -11.48 0.98 15.49
C ALA A 24 -11.74 -0.32 14.75
N GLN A 25 -12.37 -0.23 13.58
CA GLN A 25 -12.64 -1.38 12.72
C GLN A 25 -11.54 -1.61 11.68
N ASP A 26 -10.67 -0.60 11.36
CA ASP A 26 -9.59 -0.67 10.37
C ASP A 26 -8.32 0.07 10.83
N SER A 27 -7.29 0.19 9.95
CA SER A 27 -6.04 0.83 10.33
C SER A 27 -6.23 2.26 10.81
N GLN A 28 -5.89 2.52 12.05
CA GLN A 28 -5.90 3.86 12.64
C GLN A 28 -4.87 4.79 11.96
N PHE A 29 -3.83 4.22 11.38
CA PHE A 29 -2.84 4.97 10.60
C PHE A 29 -3.37 5.38 9.22
N GLY A 30 -4.48 4.79 8.74
CA GLY A 30 -5.16 5.15 7.50
C GLY A 30 -6.13 6.33 7.60
N ILE A 31 -6.50 6.74 8.81
CA ILE A 31 -7.46 7.83 9.05
C ILE A 31 -6.86 9.17 8.64
N ARG A 32 -5.55 9.33 8.81
CA ARG A 32 -4.84 10.59 8.60
C ARG A 32 -4.29 10.72 7.20
N GLY A 33 -4.25 11.95 6.71
CA GLY A 33 -3.70 12.29 5.41
C GLY A 33 -4.34 11.54 4.24
N LEU A 34 -3.51 10.98 3.38
CA LEU A 34 -3.95 10.28 2.18
C LEU A 34 -4.20 8.78 2.39
N GLY A 35 -4.11 8.28 3.62
CA GLY A 35 -4.24 6.85 3.94
C GLY A 35 -2.91 6.15 4.15
N THR A 36 -2.90 4.82 4.18
CA THR A 36 -1.67 4.04 4.28
C THR A 36 -1.17 3.60 2.92
N PRO A 37 0.16 3.59 2.67
CA PRO A 37 0.70 3.05 1.43
C PRO A 37 0.24 1.62 1.18
N GLY A 38 -0.22 1.35 -0.04
CA GLY A 38 -0.62 0.02 -0.48
C GLY A 38 0.58 -0.92 -0.56
N LYS A 39 0.33 -2.21 -0.39
CA LYS A 39 1.34 -3.26 -0.54
C LYS A 39 1.15 -3.97 -1.86
N SER A 40 1.69 -3.37 -2.90
CA SER A 40 1.52 -3.77 -4.30
C SER A 40 2.52 -4.82 -4.79
N GLU A 41 3.50 -5.19 -3.95
CA GLU A 41 4.56 -6.11 -4.34
C GLU A 41 4.02 -7.55 -4.50
N SER A 42 4.70 -8.33 -5.34
CA SER A 42 4.43 -9.76 -5.51
C SER A 42 4.61 -10.54 -4.21
N VAL A 43 4.02 -11.74 -4.13
CA VAL A 43 4.23 -12.63 -2.97
C VAL A 43 5.71 -12.97 -2.79
N ARG A 44 6.45 -13.12 -3.89
CA ARG A 44 7.91 -13.33 -3.84
C ARG A 44 8.60 -12.18 -3.11
N ALA A 45 8.33 -10.95 -3.51
CA ALA A 45 8.95 -9.78 -2.91
C ALA A 45 8.50 -9.60 -1.45
N ARG A 46 7.22 -9.73 -1.16
CA ARG A 46 6.69 -9.61 0.22
C ARG A 46 7.24 -10.67 1.16
N SER A 47 7.40 -11.91 0.68
CA SER A 47 8.00 -13.00 1.47
C SER A 47 9.49 -12.81 1.78
N THR A 48 10.14 -11.87 1.09
CA THR A 48 11.53 -11.45 1.33
C THR A 48 11.61 -10.06 1.95
N GLY A 49 10.57 -9.63 2.67
CA GLY A 49 10.50 -8.32 3.31
C GLY A 49 10.40 -7.14 2.34
N GLY A 50 10.26 -7.36 1.04
CA GLY A 50 10.33 -6.33 0.00
C GLY A 50 11.70 -6.25 -0.69
N ALA A 51 12.75 -6.90 -0.17
CA ALA A 51 14.12 -6.78 -0.66
C ALA A 51 14.28 -7.21 -2.13
N PHE A 52 13.51 -8.19 -2.57
CA PHE A 52 13.53 -8.66 -3.97
C PHE A 52 12.58 -7.87 -4.89
N ALA A 53 11.80 -6.92 -4.37
CA ALA A 53 10.86 -6.14 -5.20
C ALA A 53 11.54 -5.45 -6.40
N PRO A 54 12.74 -4.85 -6.28
CA PRO A 54 13.42 -4.23 -7.42
C PRO A 54 13.89 -5.25 -8.49
N PHE A 55 13.95 -6.54 -8.16
CA PHE A 55 14.47 -7.60 -9.01
C PHE A 55 13.38 -8.56 -9.50
N ASP A 56 12.12 -8.27 -9.20
CA ASP A 56 10.98 -9.10 -9.57
C ASP A 56 10.04 -8.36 -10.55
N PRO A 57 9.93 -8.83 -11.81
CA PRO A 57 9.08 -8.20 -12.82
C PRO A 57 7.59 -8.21 -12.49
N PHE A 58 7.15 -9.04 -11.53
CA PHE A 58 5.77 -9.09 -11.05
C PHE A 58 5.52 -8.21 -9.82
N SER A 59 6.56 -7.55 -9.32
CA SER A 59 6.44 -6.46 -8.36
C SER A 59 6.42 -5.14 -9.11
N PRO A 60 5.33 -4.35 -9.08
CA PRO A 60 5.23 -3.11 -9.82
C PRO A 60 6.04 -1.96 -9.19
N LEU A 61 7.26 -2.23 -8.75
CA LEU A 61 8.16 -1.24 -8.14
C LEU A 61 9.06 -0.58 -9.19
N ILE A 62 9.70 -1.39 -10.05
CA ILE A 62 10.60 -0.87 -11.08
C ILE A 62 10.37 -1.54 -12.43
N GLU A 63 10.45 -0.75 -13.49
CA GLU A 63 10.15 -1.15 -14.87
C GLU A 63 11.31 -1.93 -15.48
N ALA A 64 12.55 -1.59 -15.12
CA ALA A 64 13.75 -2.23 -15.66
C ALA A 64 13.77 -3.75 -15.42
N SER A 65 13.08 -4.24 -14.37
CA SER A 65 12.94 -5.68 -14.09
C SER A 65 12.15 -6.43 -15.17
N LEU A 66 11.28 -5.75 -15.91
CA LEU A 66 10.54 -6.32 -17.05
C LEU A 66 11.49 -6.88 -18.12
N ALA A 67 12.70 -6.31 -18.28
CA ALA A 67 13.70 -6.81 -19.22
C ALA A 67 14.11 -8.27 -18.99
N ASP A 68 13.79 -8.85 -17.84
CA ASP A 68 14.01 -10.27 -17.54
C ASP A 68 12.87 -11.18 -18.01
N VAL A 69 11.74 -10.63 -18.46
CA VAL A 69 10.59 -11.38 -18.95
C VAL A 69 10.87 -11.88 -20.37
N ARG A 70 10.91 -13.18 -20.56
CA ARG A 70 11.23 -13.83 -21.85
C ARG A 70 10.00 -14.32 -22.61
N ARG A 71 8.86 -14.46 -21.95
CA ARG A 71 7.59 -14.95 -22.51
C ARG A 71 6.45 -14.12 -21.93
N MET A 72 5.34 -14.05 -22.65
CA MET A 72 4.12 -13.50 -22.09
C MET A 72 3.85 -14.14 -20.73
N SER A 73 3.55 -13.34 -19.75
CA SER A 73 3.34 -13.80 -18.39
C SER A 73 2.31 -12.92 -17.70
N ALA A 74 1.48 -13.52 -16.87
CA ALA A 74 0.53 -12.82 -16.02
C ALA A 74 0.73 -13.27 -14.56
N GLY A 75 0.68 -12.33 -13.63
CA GLY A 75 0.80 -12.59 -12.20
C GLY A 75 -0.30 -11.90 -11.43
N VAL A 76 -0.88 -12.59 -10.46
CA VAL A 76 -1.85 -12.06 -9.51
C VAL A 76 -1.41 -12.33 -8.09
N THR A 77 -1.60 -11.36 -7.22
CA THR A 77 -1.36 -11.48 -5.78
C THR A 77 -2.68 -11.31 -5.04
N SER A 78 -2.94 -12.18 -4.07
CA SER A 78 -4.03 -12.06 -3.10
C SER A 78 -3.45 -12.09 -1.68
N GLY A 79 -4.07 -11.38 -0.76
CA GLY A 79 -3.67 -11.36 0.64
C GLY A 79 -4.88 -11.30 1.57
N THR A 80 -4.88 -12.16 2.60
CA THR A 80 -5.84 -12.09 3.70
C THR A 80 -5.09 -11.67 4.95
N SER A 81 -5.54 -10.58 5.57
CA SER A 81 -4.92 -10.02 6.77
C SER A 81 -5.84 -10.10 7.97
N TRP A 82 -5.23 -10.39 9.12
CA TRP A 82 -5.82 -10.27 10.45
C TRP A 82 -5.08 -9.18 11.19
N ARG A 83 -5.80 -8.20 11.64
CA ARG A 83 -5.27 -7.00 12.29
C ARG A 83 -5.77 -6.91 13.72
N SER A 84 -4.88 -6.59 14.64
CA SER A 84 -5.17 -6.29 16.03
C SER A 84 -4.65 -4.91 16.34
N ILE A 85 -5.47 -4.05 16.94
CA ILE A 85 -5.15 -2.68 17.29
C ILE A 85 -5.30 -2.54 18.80
N ASP A 86 -4.24 -2.04 19.44
CA ASP A 86 -4.20 -1.71 20.85
C ASP A 86 -4.08 -0.18 20.98
N ALA A 87 -5.08 0.43 21.58
CA ALA A 87 -5.20 1.86 21.81
C ALA A 87 -5.13 2.22 23.31
N GLY A 88 -4.66 1.29 24.15
CA GLY A 88 -4.60 1.46 25.62
C GLY A 88 -5.94 1.31 26.35
N ALA A 89 -7.07 1.54 25.68
CA ALA A 89 -8.41 1.41 26.25
C ALA A 89 -9.15 0.13 25.80
N GLY A 90 -8.53 -0.69 24.93
CA GLY A 90 -9.08 -1.93 24.43
C GLY A 90 -8.41 -2.41 23.15
N THR A 91 -8.66 -3.68 22.81
CA THR A 91 -8.14 -4.31 21.59
C THR A 91 -9.30 -4.62 20.66
N SER A 92 -9.16 -4.27 19.38
CA SER A 92 -10.09 -4.64 18.32
C SER A 92 -9.39 -5.51 17.26
N THR A 93 -10.15 -6.41 16.63
CA THR A 93 -9.63 -7.28 15.58
C THR A 93 -10.44 -7.15 14.29
N LEU A 94 -9.75 -7.18 13.15
CA LEU A 94 -10.36 -7.10 11.83
C LEU A 94 -9.75 -8.13 10.90
N ARG A 95 -10.56 -8.64 9.98
CA ARG A 95 -10.12 -9.48 8.86
C ARG A 95 -10.48 -8.83 7.53
N ALA A 96 -9.50 -8.75 6.62
CA ALA A 96 -9.72 -8.24 5.27
C ALA A 96 -9.00 -9.12 4.24
N THR A 97 -9.67 -9.38 3.11
CA THR A 97 -9.06 -10.06 1.95
C THR A 97 -9.00 -9.07 0.79
N ARG A 98 -7.85 -8.98 0.12
CA ARG A 98 -7.61 -8.02 -0.95
C ARG A 98 -6.79 -8.64 -2.08
N PHE A 99 -6.92 -8.06 -3.27
CA PHE A 99 -6.12 -8.37 -4.46
C PHE A 99 -5.23 -7.15 -4.78
N PRO A 100 -4.10 -6.99 -4.10
CA PRO A 100 -3.32 -5.76 -4.16
C PRO A 100 -2.59 -5.56 -5.49
N ALA A 101 -2.38 -6.59 -6.31
CA ALA A 101 -1.67 -6.45 -7.57
C ALA A 101 -2.07 -7.48 -8.64
N LEU A 102 -2.15 -7.00 -9.87
CA LEU A 102 -2.23 -7.78 -11.10
C LEU A 102 -1.17 -7.23 -12.07
N VAL A 103 -0.34 -8.07 -12.65
CA VAL A 103 0.70 -7.67 -13.60
C VAL A 103 0.67 -8.58 -14.80
N ILE A 104 0.75 -7.99 -16.00
CA ILE A 104 0.90 -8.70 -17.28
C ILE A 104 2.12 -8.11 -17.96
N ALA A 105 3.02 -8.97 -18.47
CA ALA A 105 4.21 -8.54 -19.17
C ALA A 105 4.61 -9.55 -20.25
N GLY A 106 5.25 -9.04 -21.32
CA GLY A 106 5.76 -9.89 -22.38
C GLY A 106 6.65 -9.14 -23.36
N PRO A 107 7.46 -9.86 -24.15
CA PRO A 107 8.30 -9.26 -25.18
C PRO A 107 7.44 -8.70 -26.31
N LEU A 108 7.59 -7.42 -26.63
CA LEU A 108 7.06 -6.78 -27.81
C LEU A 108 7.98 -7.03 -29.01
N SER A 109 9.28 -7.07 -28.75
CA SER A 109 10.31 -7.37 -29.76
C SER A 109 11.49 -8.10 -29.10
N ARG A 110 12.53 -8.40 -29.87
CA ARG A 110 13.76 -9.02 -29.33
C ARG A 110 14.48 -8.17 -28.29
N ARG A 111 14.25 -6.85 -28.28
CA ARG A 111 14.94 -5.89 -27.38
C ARG A 111 14.00 -5.23 -26.40
N ILE A 112 12.71 -5.13 -26.67
CA ILE A 112 11.74 -4.37 -25.89
C ILE A 112 10.74 -5.32 -25.25
N VAL A 113 10.57 -5.21 -23.95
CA VAL A 113 9.54 -5.86 -23.17
C VAL A 113 8.56 -4.79 -22.70
N ILE A 114 7.28 -5.04 -22.85
CA ILE A 114 6.22 -4.19 -22.33
C ILE A 114 5.51 -4.90 -21.19
N GLY A 115 4.96 -4.12 -20.29
CA GLY A 115 4.13 -4.64 -19.20
C GLY A 115 3.11 -3.62 -18.77
N GLY A 116 2.09 -4.10 -18.14
CA GLY A 116 1.07 -3.30 -17.49
C GLY A 116 0.62 -3.98 -16.21
N GLY A 117 0.04 -3.20 -15.34
CA GLY A 117 -0.43 -3.74 -14.08
C GLY A 117 -1.36 -2.78 -13.37
N PHE A 118 -2.11 -3.37 -12.48
CA PHE A 118 -2.96 -2.68 -11.54
C PHE A 118 -2.45 -3.00 -10.12
N ALA A 119 -2.29 -1.98 -9.30
CA ALA A 119 -1.82 -2.16 -7.94
C ALA A 119 -2.48 -1.16 -6.99
N THR A 120 -2.71 -1.57 -5.74
CA THR A 120 -3.16 -0.64 -4.70
C THR A 120 -2.03 0.33 -4.36
N TYR A 121 -2.26 1.62 -4.55
CA TYR A 121 -1.32 2.70 -4.26
C TYR A 121 -1.49 3.21 -2.82
N LEU A 122 -2.73 3.55 -2.43
CA LEU A 122 -3.09 3.96 -1.08
C LEU A 122 -4.34 3.21 -0.61
N ASP A 123 -4.31 2.73 0.61
CA ASP A 123 -5.47 2.15 1.29
C ASP A 123 -6.18 3.24 2.10
N ARG A 124 -7.44 3.49 1.77
CA ARG A 124 -8.32 4.49 2.37
C ARG A 124 -9.36 3.88 3.30
N THR A 125 -9.22 2.61 3.64
CA THR A 125 -10.18 1.91 4.49
C THR A 125 -9.86 2.16 5.95
N PHE A 126 -10.82 2.74 6.69
CA PHE A 126 -10.76 2.95 8.13
C PHE A 126 -12.15 3.05 8.74
N GLY A 127 -12.23 2.83 10.05
CA GLY A 127 -13.43 3.09 10.84
C GLY A 127 -13.06 3.73 12.18
N VAL A 128 -13.85 4.70 12.61
CA VAL A 128 -13.70 5.42 13.88
C VAL A 128 -15.05 5.48 14.56
N ILE A 129 -15.09 5.14 15.83
CA ILE A 129 -16.26 5.35 16.69
C ILE A 129 -15.83 6.27 17.84
N THR A 130 -16.55 7.37 18.01
CA THR A 130 -16.33 8.30 19.11
C THR A 130 -17.61 8.43 19.95
N HIS A 131 -17.43 8.55 21.26
CA HIS A 131 -18.52 8.85 22.18
C HIS A 131 -18.30 10.28 22.70
N ASP A 132 -19.33 11.11 22.59
CA ASP A 132 -19.27 12.49 23.02
C ASP A 132 -20.62 12.92 23.61
N THR A 133 -20.69 14.11 24.16
CA THR A 133 -21.94 14.72 24.66
C THR A 133 -22.09 16.08 23.99
N ILE A 134 -23.21 16.30 23.32
CA ILE A 134 -23.54 17.60 22.71
C ILE A 134 -24.70 18.25 23.45
N ASP A 135 -24.69 19.56 23.52
CA ASP A 135 -25.81 20.31 24.07
C ASP A 135 -26.87 20.54 22.98
N LEU A 136 -28.08 20.07 23.22
CA LEU A 136 -29.22 20.32 22.36
C LEU A 136 -30.29 21.07 23.15
N ARG A 137 -30.43 22.37 22.87
CA ARG A 137 -31.41 23.28 23.52
C ARG A 137 -31.22 23.34 25.03
N GLY A 138 -29.99 23.37 25.52
CA GLY A 138 -29.66 23.44 26.95
C GLY A 138 -29.71 22.09 27.68
N VAL A 139 -29.89 20.97 26.94
CA VAL A 139 -29.90 19.63 27.52
C VAL A 139 -28.71 18.80 26.96
N PRO A 140 -27.77 18.35 27.82
CA PRO A 140 -26.67 17.47 27.40
C PRO A 140 -27.21 16.14 26.85
N GLN A 141 -26.83 15.79 25.63
CA GLN A 141 -27.21 14.54 24.97
C GLN A 141 -25.98 13.71 24.65
N PRO A 142 -25.84 12.50 25.21
CA PRO A 142 -24.78 11.58 24.82
C PRO A 142 -25.00 11.09 23.38
N ILE A 143 -23.93 11.14 22.58
CA ILE A 143 -23.93 10.73 21.18
C ILE A 143 -22.85 9.70 20.92
N THR A 144 -23.06 8.89 19.89
CA THR A 144 -22.06 8.03 19.29
C THR A 144 -21.93 8.40 17.82
N ASP A 145 -20.77 8.89 17.43
CA ASP A 145 -20.41 9.16 16.04
C ASP A 145 -19.57 8.01 15.49
N GLU A 146 -20.03 7.43 14.39
CA GLU A 146 -19.35 6.39 13.64
C GLU A 146 -19.02 6.92 12.25
N ILE A 147 -17.73 6.95 11.91
CA ILE A 147 -17.23 7.35 10.59
C ILE A 147 -16.48 6.16 9.99
N THR A 148 -16.98 5.68 8.85
CA THR A 148 -16.33 4.60 8.10
C THR A 148 -15.94 5.11 6.71
N SER A 149 -14.77 4.69 6.25
CA SER A 149 -14.29 4.89 4.89
C SER A 149 -13.92 3.53 4.30
N ASP A 150 -14.43 3.22 3.13
CA ASP A 150 -14.09 2.00 2.40
C ASP A 150 -13.70 2.36 0.98
N GLY A 151 -12.47 2.03 0.61
CA GLY A 151 -11.95 2.32 -0.72
C GLY A 151 -10.43 2.36 -0.80
N ALA A 152 -9.94 2.60 -2.00
CA ALA A 152 -8.53 2.66 -2.29
C ALA A 152 -8.24 3.62 -3.44
N VAL A 153 -7.01 4.13 -3.46
CA VAL A 153 -6.40 4.72 -4.64
C VAL A 153 -5.52 3.65 -5.27
N SER A 154 -5.69 3.45 -6.55
CA SER A 154 -5.01 2.43 -7.34
C SER A 154 -4.08 3.06 -8.36
N ASP A 155 -3.01 2.36 -8.67
CA ASP A 155 -2.05 2.69 -9.72
C ASP A 155 -2.26 1.74 -10.90
N LEU A 156 -2.72 2.27 -12.00
CA LEU A 156 -2.75 1.59 -13.29
C LEU A 156 -1.49 1.98 -14.05
N ARG A 157 -0.58 1.02 -14.24
CA ARG A 157 0.73 1.23 -14.83
C ARG A 157 0.84 0.62 -16.21
N VAL A 158 1.46 1.38 -17.13
CA VAL A 158 1.99 0.87 -18.41
C VAL A 158 3.48 1.15 -18.43
N ALA A 159 4.28 0.15 -18.80
CA ALA A 159 5.72 0.25 -18.73
C ALA A 159 6.40 -0.45 -19.91
N ALA A 160 7.59 0.03 -20.25
CA ALA A 160 8.48 -0.59 -21.22
C ALA A 160 9.89 -0.68 -20.66
N ALA A 161 10.59 -1.76 -21.00
CA ALA A 161 11.97 -1.97 -20.61
C ALA A 161 12.79 -2.54 -21.76
N THR A 162 14.08 -2.22 -21.74
CA THR A 162 15.06 -2.78 -22.68
C THR A 162 16.33 -3.17 -21.96
N ARG A 163 17.04 -4.17 -22.48
CA ARG A 163 18.35 -4.58 -21.97
C ARG A 163 19.44 -4.23 -22.97
N LEU A 164 20.41 -3.47 -22.50
CA LEU A 164 21.60 -3.04 -23.20
C LEU A 164 22.81 -3.71 -22.54
N SER A 165 23.15 -4.94 -22.97
CA SER A 165 24.22 -5.72 -22.37
C SER A 165 23.99 -5.99 -20.89
N ARG A 166 24.80 -5.39 -20.01
CA ARG A 166 24.72 -5.50 -18.54
C ARG A 166 23.72 -4.53 -17.90
N LEU A 167 23.27 -3.52 -18.64
CA LEU A 167 22.33 -2.50 -18.19
C LEU A 167 20.94 -2.83 -18.73
N ALA A 168 19.94 -2.88 -17.87
CA ALA A 168 18.54 -2.80 -18.28
C ALA A 168 17.97 -1.46 -17.81
N VAL A 169 17.19 -0.81 -18.65
CA VAL A 169 16.51 0.44 -18.34
C VAL A 169 15.02 0.28 -18.59
N GLY A 170 14.22 0.98 -17.80
CA GLY A 170 12.78 0.95 -17.93
C GLY A 170 12.15 2.30 -17.67
N LEU A 171 11.02 2.53 -18.33
CA LEU A 171 10.17 3.71 -18.19
C LEU A 171 8.76 3.25 -17.88
N GLY A 172 8.07 3.98 -17.01
CA GLY A 172 6.69 3.74 -16.65
C GLY A 172 5.85 5.00 -16.72
N PHE A 173 4.61 4.82 -17.13
CA PHE A 173 3.53 5.79 -17.00
C PHE A 173 2.50 5.25 -16.02
N HIS A 174 2.05 6.10 -15.12
CA HIS A 174 1.14 5.76 -14.04
C HIS A 174 -0.14 6.60 -14.17
N LEU A 175 -1.29 5.93 -14.18
CA LEU A 175 -2.59 6.55 -14.02
C LEU A 175 -3.11 6.19 -12.63
N ILE A 176 -3.21 7.20 -11.77
CA ILE A 176 -3.67 7.05 -10.41
C ILE A 176 -5.16 7.32 -10.38
N THR A 177 -5.95 6.33 -9.96
CA THR A 177 -7.40 6.40 -9.95
C THR A 177 -7.98 5.62 -8.78
N GLY A 178 -9.23 5.89 -8.43
CA GLY A 178 -9.91 5.13 -7.39
C GLY A 178 -11.07 5.89 -6.80
N SER A 179 -11.72 5.28 -5.82
CA SER A 179 -12.74 5.95 -5.03
C SER A 179 -12.74 5.46 -3.59
N SER A 180 -13.29 6.26 -2.69
CA SER A 180 -13.64 5.85 -1.35
C SER A 180 -15.05 6.31 -1.00
N ARG A 181 -15.79 5.42 -0.34
CA ARG A 181 -17.10 5.72 0.22
C ARG A 181 -16.94 6.06 1.69
N VAL A 182 -17.35 7.26 2.07
CA VAL A 182 -17.34 7.72 3.45
C VAL A 182 -18.78 7.78 3.96
N ILE A 183 -19.01 7.13 5.10
CA ILE A 183 -20.30 7.12 5.78
C ILE A 183 -20.06 7.66 7.19
N ALA A 184 -20.78 8.73 7.54
CA ALA A 184 -20.81 9.30 8.88
C ALA A 184 -22.20 9.06 9.48
N THR A 185 -22.26 8.39 10.61
CA THR A 185 -23.53 8.08 11.31
C THR A 185 -23.43 8.62 12.73
N ARG A 186 -24.42 9.43 13.12
CA ARG A 186 -24.61 9.91 14.49
C ARG A 186 -25.80 9.22 15.11
N ARG A 187 -25.57 8.58 16.24
CA ARG A 187 -26.62 7.95 17.06
C ARG A 187 -26.73 8.69 18.39
N PHE A 188 -27.94 8.93 18.83
CA PHE A 188 -28.25 9.50 20.13
C PHE A 188 -28.57 8.40 21.13
N ALA A 189 -28.18 8.56 22.40
CA ALA A 189 -28.56 7.64 23.46
C ALA A 189 -30.09 7.65 23.68
N ASP A 190 -30.70 8.85 23.59
CA ASP A 190 -32.17 9.01 23.62
C ASP A 190 -32.75 8.80 22.22
N THR A 191 -33.12 7.55 21.91
CA THR A 191 -33.73 7.17 20.62
C THR A 191 -35.21 7.49 20.52
N LEU A 192 -35.86 7.90 21.63
CA LEU A 192 -37.28 8.29 21.64
C LEU A 192 -37.46 9.70 21.09
N ASN A 193 -36.57 10.61 21.46
CA ASN A 193 -36.67 12.04 21.08
C ASN A 193 -35.77 12.39 19.88
N TYR A 194 -34.72 11.62 19.60
CA TYR A 194 -33.76 11.93 18.55
C TYR A 194 -33.55 10.73 17.60
N ARG A 195 -33.59 11.02 16.30
CA ARG A 195 -33.35 10.02 15.26
C ARG A 195 -31.89 9.94 14.87
N THR A 196 -31.43 8.73 14.57
CA THR A 196 -30.13 8.53 13.94
C THR A 196 -30.02 9.34 12.65
N SER A 197 -28.93 10.06 12.49
CA SER A 197 -28.59 10.78 11.28
C SER A 197 -27.43 10.09 10.57
N SER A 198 -27.53 9.93 9.25
CA SER A 198 -26.47 9.36 8.45
C SER A 198 -26.23 10.21 7.20
N ALA A 199 -24.98 10.49 6.91
CA ALA A 199 -24.53 11.12 5.67
C ALA A 199 -23.58 10.17 4.94
N ARG A 200 -23.66 10.15 3.60
CA ARG A 200 -22.82 9.31 2.75
C ARG A 200 -22.31 10.13 1.59
N ASP A 201 -21.01 10.06 1.37
CA ASP A 201 -20.34 10.67 0.22
C ASP A 201 -19.44 9.65 -0.46
N GLU A 202 -19.26 9.84 -1.77
CA GLU A 202 -18.29 9.10 -2.56
C GLU A 202 -17.26 10.10 -3.09
N VAL A 203 -15.98 9.83 -2.75
CA VAL A 203 -14.84 10.63 -3.16
C VAL A 203 -14.14 9.89 -4.28
N ALA A 204 -14.08 10.48 -5.47
CA ALA A 204 -13.31 9.96 -6.60
C ALA A 204 -11.90 10.57 -6.59
N TYR A 205 -10.91 9.77 -6.94
CA TYR A 205 -9.51 10.16 -6.98
C TYR A 205 -8.95 10.10 -8.39
N GLY A 206 -8.10 11.08 -8.75
CA GLY A 206 -7.43 11.12 -10.05
C GLY A 206 -6.04 11.76 -9.97
N GLY A 207 -5.10 11.21 -10.73
CA GLY A 207 -3.75 11.72 -10.85
C GLY A 207 -2.98 10.96 -11.93
N ALA A 208 -1.77 11.41 -12.23
CA ALA A 208 -0.88 10.74 -13.16
C ALA A 208 0.56 10.85 -12.69
N GLY A 209 1.44 10.00 -13.21
CA GLY A 209 2.85 10.02 -12.84
C GLY A 209 3.73 9.35 -13.87
N GLY A 210 5.03 9.44 -13.62
CA GLY A 210 6.06 8.79 -14.42
C GLY A 210 7.16 8.21 -13.55
N SER A 211 7.79 7.16 -14.06
CA SER A 211 8.92 6.51 -13.40
C SER A 211 10.01 6.14 -14.38
N VAL A 212 11.22 6.10 -13.88
CA VAL A 212 12.41 5.63 -14.59
C VAL A 212 13.19 4.71 -13.66
N SER A 213 13.75 3.65 -14.21
CA SER A 213 14.52 2.70 -13.43
C SER A 213 15.63 2.05 -14.24
N ALA A 214 16.60 1.52 -13.51
CA ALA A 214 17.74 0.82 -14.10
C ALA A 214 18.12 -0.41 -13.26
N LEU A 215 18.58 -1.48 -13.94
CA LEU A 215 19.24 -2.64 -13.36
C LEU A 215 20.62 -2.80 -13.99
N LEU A 216 21.65 -2.93 -13.19
CA LEU A 216 23.02 -3.10 -13.63
C LEU A 216 23.58 -4.45 -13.12
N ASP A 217 23.88 -5.36 -14.04
CA ASP A 217 24.61 -6.60 -13.76
C ASP A 217 26.12 -6.27 -13.71
N VAL A 218 26.64 -5.94 -12.52
CA VAL A 218 28.07 -5.61 -12.34
C VAL A 218 28.93 -6.86 -12.52
N ARG A 219 28.47 -7.96 -11.94
CA ARG A 219 29.05 -9.31 -12.08
C ARG A 219 27.91 -10.29 -12.36
N HIS A 220 28.24 -11.53 -12.70
CA HIS A 220 27.25 -12.60 -12.92
C HIS A 220 26.42 -12.90 -11.66
N ASP A 221 26.98 -12.62 -10.49
CA ASP A 221 26.41 -12.88 -9.18
C ASP A 221 25.90 -11.61 -8.46
N VAL A 222 26.24 -10.40 -8.95
CA VAL A 222 25.88 -9.14 -8.30
C VAL A 222 25.12 -8.22 -9.27
N ARG A 223 23.93 -7.82 -8.85
CA ARG A 223 23.05 -6.89 -9.57
C ARG A 223 22.66 -5.73 -8.67
N PHE A 224 22.74 -4.52 -9.22
CA PHE A 224 22.22 -3.30 -8.60
C PHE A 224 20.93 -2.86 -9.27
N ALA A 225 20.08 -2.21 -8.49
CA ALA A 225 18.85 -1.57 -8.94
C ALA A 225 18.82 -0.12 -8.48
N GLY A 226 18.24 0.76 -9.32
CA GLY A 226 17.92 2.12 -8.96
C GLY A 226 16.62 2.55 -9.62
N TRP A 227 15.82 3.38 -8.93
CA TRP A 227 14.56 3.89 -9.46
C TRP A 227 14.24 5.28 -8.96
N PHE A 228 13.48 5.97 -9.76
CA PHE A 228 12.91 7.27 -9.46
C PHE A 228 11.47 7.30 -9.98
N ARG A 229 10.55 7.84 -9.19
CA ARG A 229 9.15 8.05 -9.55
C ARG A 229 8.71 9.44 -9.08
N SER A 230 7.99 10.15 -9.93
CA SER A 230 7.35 11.41 -9.61
C SER A 230 5.91 11.37 -10.11
N ASP A 231 4.99 11.63 -9.21
CA ASP A 231 3.56 11.68 -9.49
C ASP A 231 3.06 13.13 -9.40
N SER A 232 2.00 13.44 -10.14
CA SER A 232 1.29 14.71 -10.06
C SER A 232 0.50 14.80 -8.74
N LYS A 233 -0.24 15.89 -8.56
CA LYS A 233 -1.20 16.01 -7.45
C LYS A 233 -2.28 14.96 -7.56
N LEU A 234 -2.67 14.41 -6.40
CA LEU A 234 -3.88 13.62 -6.24
C LEU A 234 -5.07 14.56 -6.07
N ARG A 235 -5.94 14.56 -7.04
CA ARG A 235 -7.20 15.29 -7.00
C ARG A 235 -8.28 14.43 -6.39
N ALA A 236 -9.07 15.01 -5.48
CA ALA A 236 -10.22 14.38 -4.86
C ALA A 236 -11.49 15.15 -5.26
N ASP A 237 -12.44 14.45 -5.87
CA ASP A 237 -13.67 15.00 -6.40
C ASP A 237 -14.89 14.42 -5.66
N ILE A 238 -15.86 15.25 -5.30
CA ILE A 238 -17.17 14.86 -4.77
C ILE A 238 -18.25 15.45 -5.67
N GLY A 239 -19.12 14.60 -6.21
CA GLY A 239 -20.21 15.05 -7.10
C GLY A 239 -19.72 15.82 -8.33
N GLY A 240 -18.53 15.46 -8.86
CA GLY A 240 -17.92 16.09 -10.02
C GLY A 240 -17.23 17.43 -9.75
N ARG A 241 -17.05 17.81 -8.49
CA ARG A 241 -16.32 19.03 -8.08
C ARG A 241 -15.08 18.65 -7.33
N THR A 242 -13.95 19.24 -7.67
CA THR A 242 -12.69 19.08 -6.94
C THR A 242 -12.83 19.75 -5.56
N VAL A 243 -12.65 18.95 -4.51
CA VAL A 243 -12.72 19.39 -3.12
C VAL A 243 -11.36 19.47 -2.45
N ALA A 244 -10.36 18.75 -2.98
CA ALA A 244 -9.00 18.81 -2.48
C ALA A 244 -8.00 18.40 -3.58
N GLU A 245 -6.79 18.96 -3.48
CA GLU A 245 -5.62 18.56 -4.23
C GLU A 245 -4.45 18.42 -3.27
N ASN A 246 -3.77 17.27 -3.31
CA ASN A 246 -2.62 16.98 -2.45
C ASN A 246 -1.46 16.51 -3.30
N ASP A 247 -0.25 16.94 -2.98
CA ASP A 247 0.94 16.46 -3.65
C ASP A 247 1.16 14.97 -3.34
N LEU A 248 1.48 14.19 -4.38
CA LEU A 248 1.94 12.81 -4.19
C LEU A 248 3.46 12.79 -4.02
N PRO A 249 3.99 11.79 -3.30
CA PRO A 249 5.41 11.78 -2.98
C PRO A 249 6.27 11.51 -4.22
N THR A 250 7.35 12.25 -4.36
CA THR A 250 8.46 11.81 -5.17
C THR A 250 9.18 10.68 -4.44
N SER A 251 9.38 9.55 -5.12
CA SER A 251 9.99 8.34 -4.57
C SER A 251 11.27 8.00 -5.32
N TYR A 252 12.31 7.60 -4.60
CA TYR A 252 13.53 7.07 -5.19
C TYR A 252 14.15 6.04 -4.28
N GLY A 253 14.97 5.15 -4.85
CA GLY A 253 15.59 4.12 -4.05
C GLY A 253 16.64 3.33 -4.82
N ALA A 254 17.28 2.43 -4.07
CA ALA A 254 18.31 1.56 -4.58
C ALA A 254 18.18 0.16 -3.97
N GLY A 255 18.70 -0.84 -4.68
CA GLY A 255 18.75 -2.20 -4.21
C GLY A 255 20.00 -2.93 -4.70
N VAL A 256 20.36 -3.97 -3.96
CA VAL A 256 21.44 -4.89 -4.33
C VAL A 256 20.94 -6.32 -4.18
N LEU A 257 21.26 -7.15 -5.17
CA LEU A 257 21.04 -8.60 -5.16
C LEU A 257 22.37 -9.28 -5.36
N TRP A 258 22.73 -10.14 -4.45
CA TRP A 258 23.85 -11.06 -4.56
C TRP A 258 23.34 -12.51 -4.65
N ARG A 259 23.82 -13.25 -5.66
CA ARG A 259 23.53 -14.67 -5.85
C ARG A 259 24.71 -15.52 -5.41
N ALA A 260 24.55 -16.22 -4.29
CA ALA A 260 25.53 -17.17 -3.79
C ALA A 260 25.30 -18.54 -4.48
N GLY A 261 25.75 -18.64 -5.73
CA GLY A 261 25.50 -19.80 -6.58
C GLY A 261 24.09 -19.87 -7.16
N ALA A 262 23.67 -21.07 -7.58
CA ALA A 262 22.40 -21.28 -8.27
C ALA A 262 21.19 -21.39 -7.32
N GLN A 263 21.42 -21.60 -6.03
CA GLN A 263 20.38 -21.96 -5.07
C GLN A 263 20.18 -20.95 -3.94
N ALA A 264 20.99 -19.90 -3.90
CA ALA A 264 20.88 -18.88 -2.86
C ALA A 264 20.97 -17.47 -3.43
N GLY A 265 20.12 -16.59 -2.98
CA GLY A 265 20.16 -15.17 -3.28
C GLY A 265 19.86 -14.35 -2.03
N ILE A 266 20.61 -13.28 -1.83
CA ILE A 266 20.42 -12.32 -0.75
C ILE A 266 20.22 -10.97 -1.39
N ALA A 267 19.21 -10.22 -0.95
CA ALA A 267 18.94 -8.88 -1.45
C ALA A 267 18.71 -7.89 -0.30
N GLY A 268 19.03 -6.64 -0.58
CA GLY A 268 18.67 -5.51 0.25
C GLY A 268 18.18 -4.36 -0.60
N SER A 269 17.26 -3.56 -0.08
CA SER A 269 16.81 -2.34 -0.73
C SER A 269 16.50 -1.23 0.27
N VAL A 270 16.62 0.00 -0.20
CA VAL A 270 16.26 1.21 0.53
C VAL A 270 15.42 2.12 -0.37
N ALA A 271 14.48 2.84 0.23
CA ALA A 271 13.61 3.77 -0.48
C ALA A 271 13.36 5.02 0.36
N TRP A 272 13.34 6.15 -0.29
CA TRP A 272 12.94 7.44 0.26
C TRP A 272 11.70 7.92 -0.47
N GLN A 273 10.75 8.48 0.29
CA GLN A 273 9.53 9.06 -0.26
C GLN A 273 9.31 10.44 0.37
N LYS A 274 9.23 11.46 -0.46
CA LYS A 274 9.05 12.85 -0.04
C LYS A 274 7.56 13.17 0.10
N TRP A 275 7.01 12.90 1.27
CA TRP A 275 5.60 13.14 1.58
C TRP A 275 5.31 14.51 2.19
N ALA A 276 6.33 15.28 2.60
CA ALA A 276 6.13 16.56 3.31
C ALA A 276 5.21 17.54 2.56
N GLY A 277 5.15 17.48 1.23
CA GLY A 277 4.23 18.27 0.40
C GLY A 277 2.80 17.73 0.34
N ALA A 278 2.53 16.53 0.85
CA ALA A 278 1.23 15.86 0.69
C ALA A 278 0.12 16.37 1.63
N GLY A 279 0.42 17.34 2.48
CA GLY A 279 -0.54 17.96 3.36
C GLY A 279 -0.06 18.12 4.82
N GLN A 280 -0.95 18.59 5.68
CA GLN A 280 -0.63 18.78 7.10
C GLN A 280 -0.29 17.45 7.77
N ASN A 281 0.74 17.46 8.63
CA ASN A 281 1.24 16.29 9.36
C ASN A 281 1.77 15.16 8.46
N ALA A 282 2.18 15.48 7.23
CA ALA A 282 2.91 14.58 6.36
C ALA A 282 4.41 14.68 6.63
N HIS A 283 5.10 13.54 6.65
CA HIS A 283 6.53 13.42 6.92
C HIS A 283 7.21 12.61 5.83
N ASP A 284 8.40 13.03 5.43
CA ASP A 284 9.23 12.21 4.55
C ASP A 284 9.56 10.89 5.21
N THR A 285 9.58 9.82 4.42
CA THR A 285 9.79 8.48 4.95
C THR A 285 11.03 7.81 4.37
N PHE A 286 11.69 7.04 5.22
CA PHE A 286 12.77 6.14 4.85
C PHE A 286 12.35 4.71 5.17
N ASN A 287 12.48 3.83 4.16
CA ASN A 287 12.12 2.42 4.26
C ASN A 287 13.31 1.57 3.82
N TRP A 288 13.53 0.44 4.48
CA TRP A 288 14.57 -0.51 4.16
C TRP A 288 14.05 -1.94 4.24
N SER A 289 14.70 -2.82 3.50
CA SER A 289 14.39 -4.24 3.55
C SER A 289 15.63 -5.09 3.27
N ALA A 290 15.65 -6.29 3.86
CA ALA A 290 16.65 -7.31 3.64
C ALA A 290 15.96 -8.68 3.56
N GLY A 291 16.45 -9.55 2.67
CA GLY A 291 15.82 -10.86 2.49
C GLY A 291 16.68 -11.84 1.74
N ALA A 292 16.28 -13.11 1.81
CA ALA A 292 16.95 -14.22 1.16
C ALA A 292 15.96 -15.15 0.46
N GLU A 293 16.40 -15.74 -0.65
CA GLU A 293 15.78 -16.87 -1.36
C GLU A 293 16.75 -18.04 -1.33
N LEU A 294 16.26 -19.23 -0.94
CA LEU A 294 17.03 -20.47 -0.84
C LEU A 294 16.29 -21.61 -1.53
N GLY A 295 17.00 -22.42 -2.32
CA GLY A 295 16.42 -23.59 -2.97
C GLY A 295 16.46 -23.53 -4.49
N SER A 296 15.63 -24.34 -5.13
CA SER A 296 15.55 -24.48 -6.58
C SER A 296 14.16 -24.14 -7.12
N ALA A 297 14.00 -24.19 -8.44
CA ALA A 297 12.70 -23.98 -9.09
C ALA A 297 11.58 -24.91 -8.58
N GLY A 298 11.93 -26.10 -8.08
CA GLY A 298 10.99 -27.05 -7.49
C GLY A 298 10.50 -26.68 -6.10
N ALA A 299 11.33 -25.99 -5.32
CA ALA A 299 10.98 -25.46 -4.00
C ALA A 299 11.93 -24.32 -3.63
N LEU A 300 11.38 -23.12 -3.48
CA LEU A 300 12.08 -21.90 -3.09
C LEU A 300 11.56 -21.43 -1.73
N PHE A 301 12.44 -21.43 -0.75
CA PHE A 301 12.16 -20.87 0.57
C PHE A 301 12.60 -19.41 0.60
N ARG A 302 11.85 -18.56 1.30
CA ARG A 302 12.09 -17.13 1.39
C ARG A 302 11.92 -16.64 2.81
N PHE A 303 12.79 -15.70 3.17
CA PHE A 303 12.75 -15.02 4.46
C PHE A 303 13.11 -13.56 4.26
N GLY A 304 12.52 -12.69 5.06
CA GLY A 304 12.84 -11.28 4.98
C GLY A 304 12.39 -10.48 6.18
N VAL A 305 13.03 -9.34 6.32
CA VAL A 305 12.73 -8.31 7.29
C VAL A 305 12.62 -6.96 6.61
N ARG A 306 11.81 -6.08 7.16
CA ARG A 306 11.70 -4.69 6.71
C ARG A 306 11.45 -3.76 7.88
N GLY A 307 11.87 -2.52 7.70
CA GLY A 307 11.59 -1.44 8.62
C GLY A 307 11.36 -0.15 7.87
N GLY A 308 10.59 0.75 8.45
CA GLY A 308 10.31 2.02 7.82
C GLY A 308 9.43 2.92 8.66
N GLN A 309 9.01 4.00 8.03
CA GLN A 309 8.19 5.04 8.62
C GLN A 309 6.86 5.16 7.84
N LEU A 310 5.81 5.60 8.53
CA LEU A 310 4.53 5.97 7.91
C LEU A 310 4.47 7.49 7.75
N ALA A 311 3.89 7.93 6.63
CA ALA A 311 3.96 9.31 6.20
C ALA A 311 3.12 10.28 7.03
N PHE A 312 2.02 9.83 7.64
CA PHE A 312 1.03 10.71 8.25
C PHE A 312 0.88 10.46 9.74
N SER A 313 1.12 11.50 10.56
CA SER A 313 0.91 11.43 12.01
C SER A 313 0.81 12.81 12.63
N VAL A 314 0.22 12.90 13.82
CA VAL A 314 0.35 14.07 14.70
C VAL A 314 1.41 13.76 15.74
N GLY A 315 2.43 14.61 15.83
CA GLY A 315 3.56 14.42 16.75
C GLY A 315 4.66 13.55 16.14
N THR A 316 4.98 12.44 16.78
CA THR A 316 6.08 11.57 16.36
C THR A 316 5.73 10.76 15.11
N THR A 317 6.67 10.63 14.18
CA THR A 317 6.51 9.80 12.96
C THR A 317 6.33 8.34 13.36
N PRO A 318 5.23 7.68 12.93
CA PRO A 318 5.01 6.28 13.25
C PRO A 318 6.00 5.39 12.51
N THR A 319 6.37 4.30 13.16
CA THR A 319 7.29 3.30 12.60
C THR A 319 6.56 2.01 12.24
N GLU A 320 7.02 1.35 11.19
CA GLU A 320 6.61 0.01 10.80
C GLU A 320 7.82 -0.92 10.86
N PHE A 321 7.67 -2.09 11.48
CA PHE A 321 8.64 -3.18 11.43
C PHE A 321 7.92 -4.48 11.07
N GLY A 322 8.57 -5.32 10.24
CA GLY A 322 7.97 -6.58 9.84
C GLY A 322 8.98 -7.65 9.49
N TYR A 323 8.52 -8.88 9.59
CA TYR A 323 9.22 -10.06 9.10
C TYR A 323 8.27 -10.92 8.28
N SER A 324 8.85 -11.68 7.36
CA SER A 324 8.09 -12.51 6.44
C SER A 324 8.82 -13.81 6.11
N ALA A 325 8.04 -14.80 5.75
CA ALA A 325 8.51 -16.07 5.22
C ALA A 325 7.62 -16.50 4.04
N GLY A 326 8.14 -17.35 3.18
CA GLY A 326 7.36 -17.85 2.06
C GLY A 326 7.95 -19.05 1.36
N LEU A 327 7.11 -19.65 0.52
CA LEU A 327 7.43 -20.81 -0.29
C LEU A 327 6.98 -20.55 -1.73
N GLY A 328 7.82 -20.84 -2.71
CA GLY A 328 7.50 -20.79 -4.13
C GLY A 328 7.75 -22.11 -4.81
N ARG A 329 6.84 -22.52 -5.70
CA ARG A 329 7.00 -23.74 -6.48
C ARG A 329 6.60 -23.50 -7.94
N GLN A 330 7.42 -23.95 -8.85
CA GLN A 330 7.08 -24.00 -10.28
C GLN A 330 6.43 -25.33 -10.62
N PHE A 331 5.50 -25.31 -11.56
CA PHE A 331 4.81 -26.50 -12.07
C PHE A 331 4.63 -26.40 -13.59
N SER A 332 4.18 -27.49 -14.20
CA SER A 332 3.95 -27.57 -15.67
C SER A 332 5.18 -27.16 -16.49
N GLY A 333 6.38 -27.63 -16.12
CA GLY A 333 7.62 -27.28 -16.84
C GLY A 333 7.99 -25.79 -16.77
N GLY A 334 7.63 -25.09 -15.69
CA GLY A 334 7.89 -23.66 -15.50
C GLY A 334 6.85 -22.71 -16.11
N ARG A 335 5.74 -23.27 -16.67
CA ARG A 335 4.63 -22.45 -17.18
C ARG A 335 3.76 -21.86 -16.09
N GLY A 336 3.77 -22.46 -14.90
CA GLY A 336 3.07 -21.96 -13.74
C GLY A 336 3.98 -21.84 -12.53
N ARG A 337 3.70 -20.87 -11.67
CA ARG A 337 4.35 -20.71 -10.37
C ARG A 337 3.31 -20.33 -9.34
N LEU A 338 3.32 -21.06 -8.24
CA LEU A 338 2.54 -20.78 -7.05
C LEU A 338 3.49 -20.29 -5.97
N ASP A 339 3.12 -19.16 -5.35
CA ASP A 339 3.84 -18.56 -4.23
C ASP A 339 2.90 -18.44 -3.03
N LEU A 340 3.37 -18.89 -1.87
CA LEU A 340 2.70 -18.73 -0.59
C LEU A 340 3.58 -17.88 0.31
N GLY A 341 2.98 -17.02 1.11
CA GLY A 341 3.71 -16.16 2.05
C GLY A 341 2.94 -15.92 3.33
N LEU A 342 3.69 -15.69 4.39
CA LEU A 342 3.20 -15.22 5.68
C LEU A 342 4.00 -13.99 6.07
N GLU A 343 3.32 -12.92 6.42
CA GLU A 343 3.92 -11.66 6.82
C GLU A 343 3.35 -11.23 8.18
N ARG A 344 4.22 -10.78 9.07
CA ARG A 344 3.83 -10.09 10.29
C ARG A 344 4.39 -8.68 10.29
N LEU A 345 3.52 -7.72 10.60
CA LEU A 345 3.88 -6.30 10.73
C LEU A 345 3.46 -5.78 12.08
N GLU A 346 4.26 -4.89 12.62
CA GLU A 346 3.95 -4.09 13.78
C GLU A 346 4.15 -2.62 13.44
N ARG A 347 3.15 -1.79 13.73
CA ARG A 347 3.16 -0.33 13.56
C ARG A 347 2.98 0.31 14.92
N LYS A 348 3.81 1.31 15.20
CA LYS A 348 3.76 2.06 16.46
C LYS A 348 3.83 3.55 16.21
N GLY A 349 2.97 4.30 16.90
CA GLY A 349 2.98 5.76 16.83
C GLY A 349 1.77 6.37 17.52
N SER A 350 1.93 7.57 18.08
CA SER A 350 0.83 8.33 18.72
C SER A 350 0.03 7.54 19.76
N GLY A 351 0.71 6.69 20.56
CA GLY A 351 0.06 5.86 21.58
C GLY A 351 -0.69 4.65 21.07
N LEU A 352 -0.58 4.34 19.76
CA LEU A 352 -1.22 3.20 19.12
C LEU A 352 -0.19 2.13 18.78
N THR A 353 -0.58 0.87 18.93
CA THR A 353 0.16 -0.29 18.42
C THR A 353 -0.79 -1.14 17.55
N GLU A 354 -0.43 -1.29 16.29
CA GLU A 354 -1.16 -2.14 15.34
C GLU A 354 -0.29 -3.34 14.98
N ARG A 355 -0.86 -4.55 15.07
CA ARG A 355 -0.22 -5.81 14.68
C ARG A 355 -1.03 -6.46 13.58
N VAL A 356 -0.37 -6.79 12.47
CA VAL A 356 -1.02 -7.36 11.28
C VAL A 356 -0.35 -8.66 10.91
N TRP A 357 -1.11 -9.73 10.81
CA TRP A 357 -0.73 -10.96 10.15
C TRP A 357 -1.34 -10.99 8.76
N THR A 358 -0.58 -11.34 7.74
CA THR A 358 -1.09 -11.47 6.38
C THR A 358 -0.64 -12.79 5.78
N PHE A 359 -1.61 -13.60 5.35
CA PHE A 359 -1.36 -14.74 4.47
C PHE A 359 -1.44 -14.28 3.01
N LEU A 360 -0.49 -14.70 2.20
CA LEU A 360 -0.31 -14.29 0.82
C LEU A 360 -0.40 -15.49 -0.11
N LEU A 361 -1.11 -15.31 -1.21
CA LEU A 361 -1.21 -16.27 -2.30
C LEU A 361 -0.87 -15.55 -3.61
N GLY A 362 0.08 -16.09 -4.36
CA GLY A 362 0.48 -15.59 -5.67
C GLY A 362 0.42 -16.67 -6.73
N LEU A 363 -0.12 -16.33 -7.87
CA LEU A 363 -0.12 -17.20 -9.05
C LEU A 363 0.53 -16.44 -10.22
N THR A 364 1.50 -17.07 -10.86
CA THR A 364 2.09 -16.57 -12.11
C THR A 364 1.91 -17.62 -13.19
N VAL A 365 1.40 -17.21 -14.34
CA VAL A 365 1.17 -18.07 -15.51
C VAL A 365 2.01 -17.56 -16.68
N ARG A 366 2.62 -18.49 -17.44
CA ARG A 366 3.44 -18.25 -18.62
C ARG A 366 2.99 -19.20 -19.72
N PRO A 367 1.97 -18.80 -20.51
CA PRO A 367 1.42 -19.65 -21.56
C PRO A 367 2.42 -20.00 -22.66
#